data_65bc901d809e4e7ad64bb180b1b071e6
#
_entry.id   65bc901d809e4e7ad64bb180b1b071e6
#
_cell.length_a   1.000
_cell.length_b   1.000
_cell.length_c   1.000
_cell.angle_alpha   90.00
_cell.angle_beta   90.00
_cell.angle_gamma   90.00
#
_symmetry.space_group_name_H-M   'P 1'
#
loop_
_entity.id
_entity.type
_entity.pdbx_description
1 polymer ?
#
loop_
_entity_poly.entity_id
_entity_poly.type
_entity_poly.pdbx_seq_one_letter_code
_entity_poly.pdbx_strand_id
1 'polypeptide(L)'
;LEIVKRNIADGSPIEGVTYQVRQIDGDFLDTVETDTDGRAFLEVDPGSYEVSEVHVPSNVIISEIPQTISLEPGVTRTVRFFNAVKPSLTIQKRNSITKDPLENAKFHIYYASDNTTTGEINDLGTYYTDDSGRIVLTDVNRGWYKVVEEESPTGFSIQDDGVYEFYLEGGASRELVVDNTPLSALVVYKYDSATKLPLEGARFELRYLSGE
;
A
#
# COMPACT_ATOMS: atom_id res chain seq x y z
N LEU A 1 -2.03 25.24 25.76
CA LEU A 1 -1.23 24.12 25.30
C LEU A 1 -1.50 23.89 23.81
N GLU A 2 -0.46 23.80 23.03
CA GLU A 2 -0.50 23.33 21.63
C GLU A 2 0.17 21.97 21.53
N ILE A 3 -0.43 21.04 20.80
CA ILE A 3 0.15 19.74 20.46
C ILE A 3 0.36 19.70 18.94
N VAL A 4 1.53 19.27 18.49
CA VAL A 4 1.85 19.13 17.05
C VAL A 4 2.25 17.70 16.78
N LYS A 5 1.56 17.07 15.83
CA LYS A 5 1.75 15.68 15.42
C LYS A 5 2.31 15.59 14.01
N ARG A 6 3.39 14.85 13.84
CA ARG A 6 4.07 14.69 12.54
C ARG A 6 4.47 13.23 12.26
N ASN A 7 4.48 12.87 10.98
CA ASN A 7 5.09 11.65 10.51
C ASN A 7 6.61 11.76 10.64
N ILE A 8 7.25 10.77 11.27
CA ILE A 8 8.69 10.77 11.51
C ILE A 8 9.51 10.64 10.21
N ALA A 9 8.92 10.07 9.13
CA ALA A 9 9.61 9.81 7.88
C ALA A 9 9.78 11.07 7.02
N ASP A 10 8.76 11.94 6.93
CA ASP A 10 8.70 13.07 6.01
C ASP A 10 8.25 14.39 6.63
N GLY A 11 7.88 14.38 7.92
CA GLY A 11 7.39 15.57 8.62
C GLY A 11 5.96 15.99 8.26
N SER A 12 5.23 15.20 7.46
CA SER A 12 3.83 15.47 7.12
C SER A 12 2.93 15.49 8.36
N PRO A 13 1.84 16.27 8.36
CA PRO A 13 0.90 16.28 9.48
C PRO A 13 0.16 14.94 9.61
N ILE A 14 -0.20 14.58 10.83
CA ILE A 14 -1.06 13.42 11.10
C ILE A 14 -2.31 13.92 11.84
N GLU A 15 -3.45 13.76 11.18
CA GLU A 15 -4.80 14.06 11.69
C GLU A 15 -5.36 12.89 12.51
N GLY A 16 -6.33 13.17 13.40
CA GLY A 16 -7.13 12.15 14.08
C GLY A 16 -6.40 11.43 15.22
N VAL A 17 -5.29 11.98 15.72
CA VAL A 17 -4.60 11.44 16.90
C VAL A 17 -5.18 12.07 18.14
N THR A 18 -5.70 11.23 19.06
CA THR A 18 -6.26 11.69 20.32
C THR A 18 -5.22 11.65 21.43
N TYR A 19 -5.08 12.76 22.10
CA TYR A 19 -4.22 12.93 23.26
C TYR A 19 -5.02 13.05 24.53
N GLN A 20 -4.57 12.39 25.59
CA GLN A 20 -5.01 12.65 26.95
C GLN A 20 -4.04 13.66 27.58
N VAL A 21 -4.59 14.72 28.17
CA VAL A 21 -3.84 15.75 28.92
C VAL A 21 -4.24 15.67 30.37
N ARG A 22 -3.30 15.31 31.23
CA ARG A 22 -3.51 15.13 32.66
C ARG A 22 -2.62 16.09 33.47
N GLN A 23 -3.21 16.83 34.42
CA GLN A 23 -2.44 17.64 35.37
C GLN A 23 -1.71 16.72 36.35
N ILE A 24 -0.39 16.95 36.57
CA ILE A 24 0.45 16.04 37.38
C ILE A 24 0.06 16.10 38.87
N ASP A 25 -0.19 17.32 39.43
CA ASP A 25 -0.52 17.54 40.84
C ASP A 25 -1.94 18.10 41.01
N GLY A 26 -2.89 17.66 40.17
CA GLY A 26 -4.27 18.15 40.20
C GLY A 26 -5.26 17.15 39.61
N ASP A 27 -6.52 17.54 39.57
CA ASP A 27 -7.64 16.70 39.13
C ASP A 27 -8.00 16.90 37.65
N PHE A 28 -7.31 17.80 36.91
CA PHE A 28 -7.62 18.05 35.50
C PHE A 28 -7.25 16.87 34.65
N LEU A 29 -8.21 16.44 33.84
CA LEU A 29 -8.08 15.39 32.83
C LEU A 29 -9.00 15.73 31.68
N ASP A 30 -8.44 15.86 30.46
CA ASP A 30 -9.20 16.10 29.24
C ASP A 30 -8.54 15.40 28.04
N THR A 31 -9.24 15.37 26.92
CA THR A 31 -8.75 14.82 25.68
C THR A 31 -8.91 15.82 24.53
N VAL A 32 -7.95 15.78 23.59
CA VAL A 32 -7.97 16.62 22.40
C VAL A 32 -7.47 15.83 21.21
N GLU A 33 -8.02 16.11 20.01
CA GLU A 33 -7.68 15.43 18.77
C GLU A 33 -6.99 16.37 17.78
N THR A 34 -6.03 15.86 17.02
CA THR A 34 -5.32 16.64 16.00
C THR A 34 -6.16 16.83 14.74
N ASP A 35 -6.14 18.06 14.22
CA ASP A 35 -6.77 18.47 12.97
C ASP A 35 -5.96 18.06 11.72
N THR A 36 -6.41 18.49 10.53
CA THR A 36 -5.77 18.25 9.23
C THR A 36 -4.34 18.79 9.11
N ASP A 37 -4.00 19.81 9.93
CA ASP A 37 -2.65 20.35 10.02
C ASP A 37 -1.80 19.60 11.06
N GLY A 38 -2.34 18.54 11.66
CA GLY A 38 -1.71 17.75 12.72
C GLY A 38 -1.52 18.56 13.98
N ARG A 39 -2.46 19.44 14.31
CA ARG A 39 -2.43 20.32 15.49
C ARG A 39 -3.65 20.10 16.37
N ALA A 40 -3.44 20.23 17.67
CA ALA A 40 -4.50 20.30 18.66
C ALA A 40 -4.23 21.41 19.64
N PHE A 41 -5.28 22.10 20.09
CA PHE A 41 -5.20 23.17 21.06
C PHE A 41 -6.10 22.88 22.25
N LEU A 42 -5.57 23.09 23.45
CA LEU A 42 -6.32 22.95 24.70
C LEU A 42 -6.03 24.14 25.62
N GLU A 43 -7.06 24.81 26.07
CA GLU A 43 -6.94 25.84 27.10
C GLU A 43 -6.95 25.17 28.49
N VAL A 44 -5.91 25.43 29.25
CA VAL A 44 -5.72 24.85 30.58
C VAL A 44 -5.12 25.88 31.52
N ASP A 45 -5.35 25.75 32.82
CA ASP A 45 -4.72 26.58 33.85
C ASP A 45 -3.19 26.40 33.87
N PRO A 46 -2.46 27.38 34.43
CA PRO A 46 -1.03 27.21 34.65
C PRO A 46 -0.75 25.98 35.53
N GLY A 47 0.29 25.22 35.19
CA GLY A 47 0.62 24.00 35.93
C GLY A 47 1.53 23.04 35.11
N SER A 48 1.76 21.88 35.68
CA SER A 48 2.52 20.80 35.01
C SER A 48 1.58 19.72 34.54
N TYR A 49 1.74 19.33 33.29
CA TYR A 49 0.88 18.38 32.56
C TYR A 49 1.67 17.24 31.94
N GLU A 50 1.06 16.07 31.96
CA GLU A 50 1.47 14.91 31.16
C GLU A 50 0.55 14.80 29.96
N VAL A 51 1.14 14.64 28.79
CA VAL A 51 0.44 14.49 27.51
C VAL A 51 0.78 13.11 26.95
N SER A 52 -0.24 12.28 26.72
CA SER A 52 -0.12 10.89 26.25
C SER A 52 -0.97 10.66 25.02
N GLU A 53 -0.48 9.89 24.06
CA GLU A 53 -1.32 9.39 22.97
C GLU A 53 -2.22 8.28 23.50
N VAL A 54 -3.53 8.37 23.24
CA VAL A 54 -4.51 7.37 23.67
C VAL A 54 -5.23 6.71 22.51
N HIS A 55 -5.25 7.36 21.35
CA HIS A 55 -5.80 6.81 20.12
C HIS A 55 -5.05 7.37 18.91
N VAL A 56 -4.87 6.52 17.89
CA VAL A 56 -4.30 6.89 16.59
C VAL A 56 -5.09 6.24 15.45
N PRO A 57 -5.11 6.83 14.24
CA PRO A 57 -5.63 6.16 13.05
C PRO A 57 -4.96 4.79 12.81
N SER A 58 -5.65 3.87 12.14
CA SER A 58 -5.20 2.47 11.95
C SER A 58 -3.84 2.35 11.25
N ASN A 59 -3.54 3.31 10.36
CA ASN A 59 -2.28 3.39 9.62
C ASN A 59 -1.14 4.06 10.42
N VAL A 60 -1.36 4.51 11.65
CA VAL A 60 -0.35 5.15 12.50
C VAL A 60 0.09 4.20 13.61
N ILE A 61 1.39 4.17 13.88
CA ILE A 61 1.94 3.39 15.00
C ILE A 61 1.95 4.29 16.24
N ILE A 62 1.16 3.93 17.26
CA ILE A 62 1.06 4.69 18.50
C ILE A 62 2.42 4.79 19.23
N SER A 63 2.69 5.95 19.86
CA SER A 63 3.82 6.12 20.77
C SER A 63 3.35 5.97 22.22
N GLU A 64 3.93 5.04 22.94
CA GLU A 64 3.61 4.79 24.36
C GLU A 64 4.36 5.73 25.33
N ILE A 65 5.19 6.64 24.80
CA ILE A 65 6.03 7.53 25.62
C ILE A 65 5.30 8.86 25.84
N PRO A 66 4.80 9.13 27.06
CA PRO A 66 4.20 10.42 27.38
C PRO A 66 5.26 11.52 27.42
N GLN A 67 4.82 12.77 27.24
CA GLN A 67 5.67 13.94 27.44
C GLN A 67 5.09 14.82 28.54
N THR A 68 5.98 15.44 29.33
CA THR A 68 5.59 16.39 30.37
C THR A 68 5.90 17.81 29.94
N ILE A 69 5.03 18.76 30.31
CA ILE A 69 5.19 20.18 30.02
C ILE A 69 4.69 21.03 31.19
N SER A 70 5.40 22.10 31.50
CA SER A 70 4.98 23.12 32.48
C SER A 70 4.50 24.35 31.74
N LEU A 71 3.33 24.85 32.12
CA LEU A 71 2.67 26.02 31.54
C LEU A 71 2.65 27.18 32.54
N GLU A 72 3.05 28.35 32.08
CA GLU A 72 3.04 29.61 32.81
C GLU A 72 1.80 30.43 32.42
N PRO A 73 1.32 31.35 33.28
CA PRO A 73 0.17 32.18 32.97
C PRO A 73 0.33 32.97 31.68
N GLY A 74 -0.67 32.87 30.77
CA GLY A 74 -0.70 33.64 29.52
C GLY A 74 0.28 33.18 28.44
N VAL A 75 0.99 32.06 28.64
CA VAL A 75 1.99 31.52 27.66
C VAL A 75 1.45 30.27 26.98
N THR A 76 1.42 30.27 25.64
CA THR A 76 1.20 29.06 24.86
C THR A 76 2.51 28.32 24.68
N ARG A 77 2.53 27.05 25.04
CA ARG A 77 3.67 26.14 24.76
C ARG A 77 3.26 24.99 23.88
N THR A 78 4.21 24.52 23.05
CA THR A 78 3.99 23.44 22.07
C THR A 78 4.73 22.18 22.48
N VAL A 79 4.01 21.06 22.51
CA VAL A 79 4.58 19.71 22.60
C VAL A 79 4.55 19.07 21.21
N ARG A 80 5.62 18.35 20.82
CA ARG A 80 5.73 17.73 19.50
C ARG A 80 5.87 16.22 19.64
N PHE A 81 5.02 15.51 18.90
CA PHE A 81 5.04 14.05 18.79
C PHE A 81 5.32 13.63 17.35
N PHE A 82 6.08 12.56 17.21
CA PHE A 82 6.42 11.97 15.92
C PHE A 82 6.06 10.49 15.93
N ASN A 83 5.22 10.05 14.99
CA ASN A 83 4.90 8.63 14.84
C ASN A 83 5.26 8.15 13.43
N ALA A 84 5.54 6.86 13.34
CA ALA A 84 5.65 6.20 12.05
C ALA A 84 4.24 5.94 11.50
N VAL A 85 4.08 6.18 10.19
CA VAL A 85 2.89 5.79 9.44
C VAL A 85 3.20 4.47 8.73
N LYS A 86 2.25 3.55 8.73
CA LYS A 86 2.37 2.30 7.99
C LYS A 86 2.30 2.57 6.49
N PRO A 87 3.06 1.85 5.68
CA PRO A 87 3.01 2.00 4.23
C PRO A 87 1.75 1.39 3.60
N SER A 88 1.56 1.67 2.31
CA SER A 88 0.58 1.01 1.45
C SER A 88 1.23 0.51 0.16
N LEU A 89 0.71 -0.58 -0.37
CA LEU A 89 1.13 -1.17 -1.65
C LEU A 89 -0.08 -1.28 -2.58
N THR A 90 0.02 -0.71 -3.76
CA THR A 90 -0.93 -0.92 -4.85
C THR A 90 -0.24 -1.68 -5.98
N ILE A 91 -0.82 -2.78 -6.43
CA ILE A 91 -0.42 -3.47 -7.66
C ILE A 91 -1.40 -3.04 -8.74
N GLN A 92 -0.90 -2.47 -9.84
CA GLN A 92 -1.68 -2.06 -11.00
C GLN A 92 -1.36 -2.97 -12.18
N LYS A 93 -2.29 -3.81 -12.59
CA LYS A 93 -2.18 -4.73 -13.71
C LYS A 93 -2.74 -4.13 -14.99
N ARG A 94 -1.97 -4.18 -16.09
CA ARG A 94 -2.34 -3.54 -17.34
C ARG A 94 -1.98 -4.38 -18.57
N ASN A 95 -2.70 -4.13 -19.67
CA ASN A 95 -2.30 -4.52 -21.00
C ASN A 95 -1.03 -3.76 -21.43
N SER A 96 0.02 -4.45 -21.85
CA SER A 96 1.30 -3.83 -22.24
C SER A 96 1.19 -2.88 -23.44
N ILE A 97 0.19 -3.06 -24.31
CA ILE A 97 -0.01 -2.27 -25.53
C ILE A 97 -0.96 -1.12 -25.31
N THR A 98 -2.21 -1.40 -24.84
CA THR A 98 -3.27 -0.40 -24.72
C THR A 98 -3.25 0.36 -23.40
N LYS A 99 -2.54 -0.18 -22.40
CA LYS A 99 -2.51 0.28 -21.00
C LYS A 99 -3.84 0.17 -20.25
N ASP A 100 -4.82 -0.50 -20.85
CA ASP A 100 -6.09 -0.78 -20.17
C ASP A 100 -5.86 -1.67 -18.93
N PRO A 101 -6.67 -1.51 -17.87
CA PRO A 101 -6.59 -2.35 -16.69
C PRO A 101 -6.95 -3.81 -17.01
N LEU A 102 -6.33 -4.74 -16.28
CA LEU A 102 -6.59 -6.17 -16.42
C LEU A 102 -7.08 -6.76 -15.10
N GLU A 103 -8.33 -7.21 -15.11
CA GLU A 103 -9.00 -7.88 -14.00
C GLU A 103 -8.58 -9.38 -13.91
N ASN A 104 -8.73 -9.97 -12.72
CA ASN A 104 -8.53 -11.39 -12.44
C ASN A 104 -7.11 -11.92 -12.69
N ALA A 105 -6.09 -11.08 -12.68
CA ALA A 105 -4.71 -11.53 -12.55
C ALA A 105 -4.46 -12.02 -11.12
N LYS A 106 -3.82 -13.19 -10.97
CA LYS A 106 -3.54 -13.81 -9.69
C LYS A 106 -2.11 -13.52 -9.24
N PHE A 107 -1.99 -12.95 -8.04
CA PHE A 107 -0.73 -12.64 -7.40
C PHE A 107 -0.60 -13.32 -6.05
N HIS A 108 0.59 -13.86 -5.76
CA HIS A 108 0.97 -14.30 -4.42
C HIS A 108 1.97 -13.31 -3.82
N ILE A 109 1.76 -12.90 -2.57
CA ILE A 109 2.55 -11.86 -1.92
C ILE A 109 3.21 -12.41 -0.67
N TYR A 110 4.51 -12.13 -0.54
CA TYR A 110 5.34 -12.49 0.60
C TYR A 110 5.95 -11.24 1.21
N TYR A 111 6.21 -11.30 2.52
CA TYR A 111 6.81 -10.23 3.30
C TYR A 111 7.95 -10.76 4.18
N ALA A 112 9.01 -9.95 4.32
CA ALA A 112 10.08 -10.16 5.29
C ALA A 112 10.50 -8.82 5.92
N SER A 113 10.72 -8.81 7.24
CA SER A 113 11.13 -7.60 7.97
C SER A 113 12.53 -7.13 7.59
N ASP A 114 13.43 -8.08 7.30
CA ASP A 114 14.81 -7.84 6.94
C ASP A 114 15.12 -8.33 5.53
N ASN A 115 16.16 -7.76 4.90
CA ASN A 115 16.65 -8.26 3.60
C ASN A 115 17.24 -9.66 3.78
N THR A 116 16.47 -10.69 3.46
CA THR A 116 16.85 -11.99 3.97
C THR A 116 16.80 -13.11 2.96
N THR A 117 17.95 -13.54 2.69
CA THR A 117 18.24 -14.96 2.52
C THR A 117 18.15 -15.76 3.85
N THR A 118 17.93 -15.11 5.00
CA THR A 118 17.99 -15.72 6.34
C THR A 118 16.85 -15.35 7.29
N GLY A 119 15.95 -14.41 6.93
CA GLY A 119 14.82 -14.00 7.76
C GLY A 119 13.57 -14.83 7.55
N GLU A 120 12.65 -14.72 8.49
CA GLU A 120 11.34 -15.34 8.40
C GLU A 120 10.54 -14.69 7.27
N ILE A 121 10.19 -15.48 6.26
CA ILE A 121 9.32 -15.05 5.15
C ILE A 121 7.89 -15.33 5.56
N ASN A 122 7.09 -14.28 5.66
CA ASN A 122 5.66 -14.38 5.94
C ASN A 122 4.90 -14.46 4.62
N ASP A 123 4.10 -15.48 4.47
CA ASP A 123 3.16 -15.65 3.38
C ASP A 123 1.92 -14.78 3.66
N LEU A 124 1.70 -13.74 2.86
CA LEU A 124 0.53 -12.88 2.97
C LEU A 124 -0.67 -13.42 2.18
N GLY A 125 -0.48 -14.47 1.39
CA GLY A 125 -1.53 -15.15 0.64
C GLY A 125 -1.69 -14.67 -0.80
N THR A 126 -2.82 -15.08 -1.37
CA THR A 126 -3.16 -14.88 -2.79
C THR A 126 -4.19 -13.77 -2.94
N TYR A 127 -3.98 -12.91 -3.94
CA TYR A 127 -4.82 -11.76 -4.29
C TYR A 127 -5.14 -11.78 -5.77
N TYR A 128 -6.28 -11.20 -6.13
CA TYR A 128 -6.73 -11.04 -7.51
C TYR A 128 -6.96 -9.57 -7.82
N THR A 129 -6.60 -9.14 -9.03
CA THR A 129 -6.90 -7.79 -9.47
C THR A 129 -8.40 -7.60 -9.70
N ASP A 130 -8.92 -6.44 -9.25
CA ASP A 130 -10.32 -6.02 -9.46
C ASP A 130 -10.58 -5.52 -10.89
N ASP A 131 -11.77 -5.01 -11.16
CA ASP A 131 -12.21 -4.45 -12.44
C ASP A 131 -11.38 -3.24 -12.90
N SER A 132 -10.75 -2.55 -11.98
CA SER A 132 -9.79 -1.47 -12.25
C SER A 132 -8.35 -1.96 -12.43
N GLY A 133 -8.14 -3.28 -12.43
CA GLY A 133 -6.84 -3.92 -12.52
C GLY A 133 -5.97 -3.78 -11.27
N ARG A 134 -6.58 -3.58 -10.09
CA ARG A 134 -5.84 -3.24 -8.86
C ARG A 134 -5.95 -4.30 -7.76
N ILE A 135 -4.86 -4.40 -7.02
CA ILE A 135 -4.82 -4.95 -5.67
C ILE A 135 -4.31 -3.83 -4.77
N VAL A 136 -5.05 -3.50 -3.71
CA VAL A 136 -4.66 -2.45 -2.75
C VAL A 136 -4.49 -3.05 -1.37
N LEU A 137 -3.27 -2.96 -0.84
CA LEU A 137 -2.93 -3.36 0.52
C LEU A 137 -2.63 -2.11 1.34
N THR A 138 -3.45 -1.85 2.34
CA THR A 138 -3.26 -0.74 3.29
C THR A 138 -2.67 -1.27 4.60
N ASP A 139 -2.07 -0.38 5.38
CA ASP A 139 -1.59 -0.66 6.73
C ASP A 139 -0.58 -1.84 6.81
N VAL A 140 0.17 -2.04 5.73
CA VAL A 140 1.19 -3.09 5.67
C VAL A 140 2.45 -2.71 6.45
N ASN A 141 3.30 -3.67 6.75
CA ASN A 141 4.55 -3.41 7.46
C ASN A 141 5.62 -2.86 6.51
N ARG A 142 6.52 -2.03 7.02
CA ARG A 142 7.74 -1.69 6.28
C ARG A 142 8.63 -2.93 6.16
N GLY A 143 9.31 -3.11 5.04
CA GLY A 143 10.18 -4.25 4.83
C GLY A 143 10.25 -4.70 3.37
N TRP A 144 10.77 -5.88 3.16
CA TRP A 144 10.90 -6.50 1.85
C TRP A 144 9.61 -7.20 1.44
N TYR A 145 9.20 -6.95 0.20
CA TYR A 145 8.07 -7.61 -0.44
C TYR A 145 8.55 -8.37 -1.66
N LYS A 146 8.02 -9.59 -1.80
CA LYS A 146 8.10 -10.37 -3.03
C LYS A 146 6.69 -10.59 -3.54
N VAL A 147 6.41 -10.10 -4.73
CA VAL A 147 5.13 -10.21 -5.43
C VAL A 147 5.34 -11.12 -6.62
N VAL A 148 4.58 -12.19 -6.71
CA VAL A 148 4.68 -13.20 -7.78
C VAL A 148 3.36 -13.24 -8.54
N GLU A 149 3.40 -12.95 -9.84
CA GLU A 149 2.26 -13.20 -10.71
C GLU A 149 2.21 -14.69 -11.04
N GLU A 150 1.22 -15.41 -10.48
CA GLU A 150 1.05 -16.84 -10.71
C GLU A 150 0.22 -17.15 -11.95
N GLU A 151 -0.81 -16.34 -12.22
CA GLU A 151 -1.71 -16.53 -13.36
C GLU A 151 -2.04 -15.17 -14.01
N SER A 152 -1.82 -15.09 -15.31
CA SER A 152 -2.27 -13.95 -16.12
C SER A 152 -3.76 -14.06 -16.44
N PRO A 153 -4.47 -12.93 -16.67
CA PRO A 153 -5.82 -12.97 -17.22
C PRO A 153 -5.91 -13.72 -18.54
N THR A 154 -7.09 -14.29 -18.81
CA THR A 154 -7.34 -15.01 -20.06
C THR A 154 -7.01 -14.15 -21.29
N GLY A 155 -6.21 -14.69 -22.20
CA GLY A 155 -5.78 -14.00 -23.42
C GLY A 155 -4.50 -13.18 -23.28
N PHE A 156 -3.83 -13.28 -22.12
CA PHE A 156 -2.56 -12.61 -21.87
C PHE A 156 -1.46 -13.59 -21.43
N SER A 157 -0.22 -13.16 -21.52
CA SER A 157 0.96 -13.89 -21.02
C SER A 157 1.68 -13.05 -19.96
N ILE A 158 2.19 -13.72 -18.91
CA ILE A 158 3.09 -13.14 -17.93
C ILE A 158 4.36 -12.67 -18.64
N GLN A 159 4.85 -11.48 -18.25
CA GLN A 159 6.12 -10.95 -18.71
C GLN A 159 7.25 -11.43 -17.80
N ASP A 160 8.43 -11.65 -18.39
CA ASP A 160 9.61 -12.12 -17.69
C ASP A 160 9.32 -13.37 -16.84
N ASP A 161 9.75 -13.39 -15.57
CA ASP A 161 9.49 -14.46 -14.62
C ASP A 161 8.26 -14.18 -13.72
N GLY A 162 7.63 -13.02 -13.87
CA GLY A 162 6.48 -12.59 -13.06
C GLY A 162 6.82 -12.32 -11.58
N VAL A 163 8.12 -12.15 -11.25
CA VAL A 163 8.60 -11.96 -9.88
C VAL A 163 9.10 -10.54 -9.67
N TYR A 164 8.59 -9.86 -8.63
CA TYR A 164 8.93 -8.48 -8.29
C TYR A 164 9.36 -8.41 -6.84
N GLU A 165 10.60 -7.95 -6.58
CA GLU A 165 11.14 -7.81 -5.24
C GLU A 165 11.53 -6.36 -4.98
N PHE A 166 11.12 -5.82 -3.81
CA PHE A 166 11.42 -4.45 -3.43
C PHE A 166 11.28 -4.23 -1.94
N TYR A 167 11.94 -3.19 -1.46
CA TYR A 167 11.75 -2.69 -0.10
C TYR A 167 10.66 -1.61 -0.07
N LEU A 168 9.78 -1.68 0.93
CA LEU A 168 8.73 -0.69 1.19
C LEU A 168 9.06 0.07 2.46
N GLU A 169 9.33 1.37 2.31
CA GLU A 169 9.65 2.27 3.42
C GLU A 169 8.42 2.58 4.28
N GLY A 170 8.65 2.90 5.56
CA GLY A 170 7.58 3.35 6.46
C GLY A 170 6.95 4.66 5.95
N GLY A 171 5.62 4.71 5.94
CA GLY A 171 4.85 5.86 5.46
C GLY A 171 4.78 6.05 3.96
N ALA A 172 5.48 5.20 3.18
CA ALA A 172 5.44 5.30 1.73
C ALA A 172 4.17 4.68 1.13
N SER A 173 3.63 5.30 0.10
CA SER A 173 2.68 4.66 -0.80
C SER A 173 3.42 4.22 -2.06
N ARG A 174 3.43 2.92 -2.35
CA ARG A 174 4.09 2.39 -3.54
C ARG A 174 3.08 1.80 -4.51
N GLU A 175 3.21 2.15 -5.78
CA GLU A 175 2.52 1.49 -6.88
C GLU A 175 3.50 0.59 -7.63
N LEU A 176 3.17 -0.69 -7.76
CA LEU A 176 3.83 -1.67 -8.61
C LEU A 176 2.99 -1.84 -9.87
N VAL A 177 3.50 -1.36 -11.00
CA VAL A 177 2.83 -1.53 -12.29
C VAL A 177 3.33 -2.79 -12.96
N VAL A 178 2.41 -3.70 -13.31
CA VAL A 178 2.69 -4.98 -13.96
C VAL A 178 1.93 -5.06 -15.27
N ASP A 179 2.67 -5.11 -16.37
CA ASP A 179 2.10 -5.18 -17.70
C ASP A 179 2.11 -6.64 -18.22
N ASN A 180 1.01 -7.10 -18.85
CA ASN A 180 0.98 -8.38 -19.58
C ASN A 180 0.77 -8.15 -21.07
N THR A 181 1.38 -9.02 -21.88
CA THR A 181 1.26 -8.96 -23.34
C THR A 181 0.04 -9.77 -23.80
N PRO A 182 -0.85 -9.17 -24.61
CA PRO A 182 -1.95 -9.94 -25.20
C PRO A 182 -1.43 -11.03 -26.10
N LEU A 183 -2.04 -12.22 -26.01
CA LEU A 183 -1.74 -13.34 -26.90
C LEU A 183 -2.23 -13.04 -28.31
N SER A 184 -1.45 -13.45 -29.30
CA SER A 184 -1.87 -13.39 -30.69
C SER A 184 -2.76 -14.58 -31.05
N ALA A 185 -3.77 -14.37 -31.90
CA ALA A 185 -4.60 -15.43 -32.42
C ALA A 185 -4.36 -15.60 -33.94
N LEU A 186 -4.27 -16.86 -34.37
CA LEU A 186 -4.25 -17.21 -35.77
C LEU A 186 -5.58 -17.90 -36.14
N VAL A 187 -6.32 -17.32 -37.08
CA VAL A 187 -7.53 -17.92 -37.60
C VAL A 187 -7.25 -18.42 -39.02
N VAL A 188 -7.51 -19.72 -39.27
CA VAL A 188 -7.34 -20.35 -40.61
C VAL A 188 -8.72 -20.70 -41.14
N TYR A 189 -9.04 -20.16 -42.31
CA TYR A 189 -10.24 -20.49 -43.05
C TYR A 189 -9.90 -21.40 -44.23
N LYS A 190 -10.65 -22.47 -44.40
CA LYS A 190 -10.52 -23.38 -45.56
C LYS A 190 -11.79 -23.32 -46.37
N TYR A 191 -11.61 -23.05 -47.66
CA TYR A 191 -12.70 -22.98 -48.65
C TYR A 191 -12.43 -23.86 -49.83
N ASP A 192 -13.50 -24.37 -50.48
CA ASP A 192 -13.44 -24.97 -51.80
C ASP A 192 -13.03 -23.91 -52.83
N SER A 193 -12.14 -24.24 -53.72
CA SER A 193 -11.57 -23.28 -54.68
C SER A 193 -12.58 -22.83 -55.77
N ALA A 194 -13.54 -23.70 -56.13
CA ALA A 194 -14.53 -23.43 -57.16
C ALA A 194 -15.82 -22.80 -56.60
N THR A 195 -16.38 -23.39 -55.53
CA THR A 195 -17.66 -22.96 -54.95
C THR A 195 -17.52 -21.87 -53.91
N LYS A 196 -16.31 -21.63 -53.38
CA LYS A 196 -16.05 -20.71 -52.27
C LYS A 196 -16.79 -21.04 -50.97
N LEU A 197 -17.39 -22.21 -50.86
CA LEU A 197 -18.03 -22.69 -49.66
C LEU A 197 -16.99 -23.15 -48.60
N PRO A 198 -17.27 -23.02 -47.30
CA PRO A 198 -16.38 -23.55 -46.27
C PRO A 198 -16.19 -25.06 -46.40
N LEU A 199 -14.96 -25.53 -46.15
CA LEU A 199 -14.63 -26.95 -46.13
C LEU A 199 -14.40 -27.41 -44.70
N GLU A 200 -15.25 -28.31 -44.26
CA GLU A 200 -15.16 -28.97 -42.95
C GLU A 200 -14.12 -30.09 -42.96
N GLY A 201 -13.53 -30.39 -41.79
CA GLY A 201 -12.63 -31.52 -41.61
C GLY A 201 -11.19 -31.36 -42.15
N ALA A 202 -10.84 -30.19 -42.68
CA ALA A 202 -9.48 -29.89 -43.09
C ALA A 202 -8.53 -29.91 -41.90
N ARG A 203 -7.41 -30.63 -41.99
CA ARG A 203 -6.37 -30.66 -40.94
C ARG A 203 -5.21 -29.77 -41.34
N PHE A 204 -4.68 -29.02 -40.40
CA PHE A 204 -3.53 -28.14 -40.55
C PHE A 204 -2.47 -28.55 -39.53
N GLU A 205 -1.21 -28.50 -39.90
CA GLU A 205 -0.08 -28.55 -38.97
C GLU A 205 0.46 -27.14 -38.82
N LEU A 206 0.50 -26.65 -37.56
CA LEU A 206 1.10 -25.37 -37.20
C LEU A 206 2.48 -25.63 -36.61
N ARG A 207 3.50 -24.99 -37.16
CA ARG A 207 4.86 -25.06 -36.64
C ARG A 207 5.29 -23.65 -36.24
N TYR A 208 5.76 -23.52 -35.02
CA TYR A 208 6.41 -22.29 -34.56
C TYR A 208 7.85 -22.29 -35.11
N LEU A 209 8.18 -21.29 -35.90
CA LEU A 209 9.55 -21.03 -36.32
C LEU A 209 10.09 -19.95 -35.40
N SER A 210 11.04 -20.30 -34.51
CA SER A 210 11.71 -19.29 -33.68
C SER A 210 12.32 -18.23 -34.61
N GLY A 211 11.89 -16.98 -34.43
CA GLY A 211 12.54 -15.84 -35.05
C GLY A 211 13.97 -15.69 -34.51
N GLU A 212 14.92 -15.42 -35.42
CA GLU A 212 16.25 -14.92 -35.06
C GLU A 212 16.14 -13.52 -34.44
#